data_9c74dc00d695d8d7b9fab3fc1338763b
#
_entry.id   9c74dc00d695d8d7b9fab3fc1338763b
#
_cell.length_a   1.000
_cell.length_b   1.000
_cell.length_c   1.000
_cell.angle_alpha   90.00
_cell.angle_beta   90.00
_cell.angle_gamma   90.00
#
_symmetry.space_group_name_H-M   'P 1'
#
loop_
_entity.id
_entity.type
_entity.pdbx_description
1 polymer ?
#
loop_
_entity_poly.entity_id
_entity_poly.type
_entity_poly.pdbx_seq_one_letter_code
_entity_poly.pdbx_strand_id
1 'polypeptide(L)'
;MAATERVRIGALKFGTVSWELDTIKHHQLDATNGIDIDVVYFAGEDASNVAMLAGEVDMIVSDWLWVSRQRTAGGDLTLLPYSSAAGAIMVREDAPSTALSQLREKKIGVAGGPLDKSWLMIQAVARRDHELDLANDNEIVYGAPPLLAEMAIQGDLDAVLNFWHYCARLEAHGFRRLFGADDAAAALGASGRVSVLGYVFHEAWAERKTTAVIGFMKASAAAKKLLATSDEEWLRLAPLVRAEGKELEKLRDRYREGIPNRSISEEEADASKLYQVLAEIGGEKLVGPSPAMASGTFWTGSLQ
;
A
#
# COMPACT_ATOMS: atom_id res chain seq x y z
N MET A 1 -32.27 -3.16 21.01
CA MET A 1 -31.28 -3.20 19.93
C MET A 1 -30.02 -2.57 20.51
N ALA A 2 -28.85 -3.21 20.39
CA ALA A 2 -27.58 -2.59 20.76
C ALA A 2 -27.39 -1.34 19.89
N ALA A 3 -26.88 -0.25 20.46
CA ALA A 3 -26.60 0.97 19.70
C ALA A 3 -25.53 0.64 18.65
N THR A 4 -25.79 1.00 17.39
CA THR A 4 -24.80 0.86 16.31
C THR A 4 -23.61 1.75 16.60
N GLU A 5 -22.42 1.19 16.64
CA GLU A 5 -21.20 1.94 16.93
C GLU A 5 -20.70 2.65 15.66
N ARG A 6 -20.51 3.97 15.76
CA ARG A 6 -19.93 4.75 14.66
C ARG A 6 -18.42 4.59 14.63
N VAL A 7 -17.88 4.38 13.42
CA VAL A 7 -16.43 4.29 13.14
C VAL A 7 -16.08 5.29 12.06
N ARG A 8 -15.30 6.32 12.39
CA ARG A 8 -14.84 7.35 11.46
C ARG A 8 -13.57 6.89 10.79
N ILE A 9 -13.58 6.73 9.47
CA ILE A 9 -12.42 6.25 8.70
C ILE A 9 -11.93 7.34 7.77
N GLY A 10 -10.69 7.79 7.99
CA GLY A 10 -9.99 8.69 7.09
C GLY A 10 -9.49 7.95 5.85
N ALA A 11 -9.86 8.42 4.67
CA ALA A 11 -9.42 7.88 3.40
C ALA A 11 -8.94 8.99 2.46
N LEU A 12 -8.03 8.68 1.54
CA LEU A 12 -7.64 9.61 0.52
C LEU A 12 -8.71 9.68 -0.57
N LYS A 13 -9.06 10.88 -1.03
CA LYS A 13 -10.11 11.12 -2.03
C LYS A 13 -9.92 10.31 -3.32
N PHE A 14 -8.67 9.99 -3.67
CA PHE A 14 -8.31 9.22 -4.87
C PHE A 14 -7.55 7.93 -4.53
N GLY A 15 -7.61 7.50 -3.26
CA GLY A 15 -6.98 6.27 -2.79
C GLY A 15 -7.81 5.03 -3.11
N THR A 16 -7.13 3.91 -3.34
CA THR A 16 -7.77 2.64 -3.71
C THR A 16 -8.59 2.01 -2.59
N VAL A 17 -8.37 2.44 -1.33
CA VAL A 17 -9.19 2.00 -0.18
C VAL A 17 -10.65 2.41 -0.31
N SER A 18 -10.94 3.49 -1.04
CA SER A 18 -12.31 3.94 -1.30
C SER A 18 -13.15 2.89 -2.03
N TRP A 19 -12.55 1.99 -2.80
CA TRP A 19 -13.25 0.90 -3.48
C TRP A 19 -13.82 -0.12 -2.49
N GLU A 20 -13.02 -0.50 -1.49
CA GLU A 20 -13.49 -1.40 -0.41
C GLU A 20 -14.54 -0.72 0.47
N LEU A 21 -14.28 0.54 0.87
CA LEU A 21 -15.23 1.28 1.71
C LEU A 21 -16.57 1.52 1.01
N ASP A 22 -16.56 1.82 -0.29
CA ASP A 22 -17.77 1.92 -1.11
C ASP A 22 -18.52 0.58 -1.18
N THR A 23 -17.81 -0.54 -1.41
CA THR A 23 -18.38 -1.89 -1.39
C THR A 23 -19.02 -2.19 -0.03
N ILE A 24 -18.37 -1.85 1.08
CA ILE A 24 -18.95 -2.02 2.42
C ILE A 24 -20.26 -1.24 2.55
N LYS A 25 -20.27 0.01 2.18
CA LYS A 25 -21.47 0.87 2.31
C LYS A 25 -22.59 0.44 1.37
N HIS A 26 -22.26 0.15 0.10
CA HIS A 26 -23.25 -0.26 -0.90
C HIS A 26 -24.00 -1.54 -0.48
N HIS A 27 -23.27 -2.53 0.03
CA HIS A 27 -23.84 -3.80 0.46
C HIS A 27 -24.26 -3.83 1.94
N GLN A 28 -24.21 -2.69 2.64
CA GLN A 28 -24.58 -2.55 4.06
C GLN A 28 -23.82 -3.54 4.96
N LEU A 29 -22.57 -3.85 4.62
CA LEU A 29 -21.76 -4.80 5.37
C LEU A 29 -21.40 -4.27 6.75
N ASP A 30 -21.27 -2.95 6.90
CA ASP A 30 -21.08 -2.28 8.18
C ASP A 30 -22.30 -2.45 9.09
N ALA A 31 -23.51 -2.14 8.61
CA ALA A 31 -24.75 -2.29 9.37
C ALA A 31 -25.00 -3.75 9.77
N THR A 32 -24.73 -4.69 8.86
CA THR A 32 -24.86 -6.13 9.11
C THR A 32 -23.93 -6.61 10.23
N ASN A 33 -22.79 -5.93 10.42
CA ASN A 33 -21.81 -6.23 11.47
C ASN A 33 -21.89 -5.28 12.69
N GLY A 34 -23.00 -4.55 12.86
CA GLY A 34 -23.32 -3.77 14.04
C GLY A 34 -22.57 -2.44 14.16
N ILE A 35 -22.00 -1.94 13.07
CA ILE A 35 -21.29 -0.66 13.00
C ILE A 35 -21.88 0.24 11.92
N ASP A 36 -21.59 1.55 12.00
CA ASP A 36 -21.86 2.54 10.98
C ASP A 36 -20.55 3.23 10.60
N ILE A 37 -20.05 2.97 9.40
CA ILE A 37 -18.83 3.57 8.89
C ILE A 37 -19.14 4.94 8.31
N ASP A 38 -18.43 5.95 8.84
CA ASP A 38 -18.39 7.32 8.35
C ASP A 38 -17.05 7.60 7.68
N VAL A 39 -17.04 7.79 6.36
CA VAL A 39 -15.80 8.00 5.59
C VAL A 39 -15.50 9.48 5.48
N VAL A 40 -14.34 9.89 6.01
CA VAL A 40 -13.84 11.26 5.94
C VAL A 40 -12.73 11.34 4.90
N TYR A 41 -12.93 12.12 3.84
CA TYR A 41 -11.98 12.20 2.74
C TYR A 41 -10.95 13.32 2.92
N PHE A 42 -9.68 12.97 2.78
CA PHE A 42 -8.52 13.86 2.83
C PHE A 42 -7.88 14.03 1.46
N ALA A 43 -7.21 15.17 1.26
CA ALA A 43 -6.49 15.45 0.02
C ALA A 43 -5.16 14.69 -0.10
N GLY A 44 -4.53 14.35 1.02
CA GLY A 44 -3.23 13.66 1.07
C GLY A 44 -2.96 13.02 2.43
N GLU A 45 -1.89 12.24 2.50
CA GLU A 45 -1.50 11.46 3.68
C GLU A 45 -1.22 12.34 4.90
N ASP A 46 -0.53 13.47 4.73
CA ASP A 46 -0.22 14.37 5.85
C ASP A 46 -1.47 14.85 6.58
N ALA A 47 -2.51 15.25 5.81
CA ALA A 47 -3.78 15.67 6.39
C ALA A 47 -4.50 14.52 7.11
N SER A 48 -4.45 13.31 6.55
CA SER A 48 -5.01 12.10 7.16
C SER A 48 -4.27 11.74 8.45
N ASN A 49 -2.94 11.79 8.45
CA ASN A 49 -2.10 11.52 9.62
C ASN A 49 -2.34 12.53 10.74
N VAL A 50 -2.46 13.82 10.41
CA VAL A 50 -2.79 14.88 11.38
C VAL A 50 -4.16 14.64 12.00
N ALA A 51 -5.18 14.31 11.19
CA ALA A 51 -6.52 14.00 11.68
C ALA A 51 -6.55 12.80 12.63
N MET A 52 -5.74 11.76 12.34
CA MET A 52 -5.58 10.59 13.20
C MET A 52 -4.98 10.98 14.55
N LEU A 53 -3.88 11.71 14.55
CA LEU A 53 -3.20 12.14 15.77
C LEU A 53 -4.04 13.14 16.59
N ALA A 54 -4.91 13.91 15.95
CA ALA A 54 -5.85 14.82 16.60
C ALA A 54 -7.13 14.12 17.13
N GLY A 55 -7.34 12.82 16.82
CA GLY A 55 -8.55 12.08 17.21
C GLY A 55 -9.80 12.48 16.44
N GLU A 56 -9.66 13.13 15.28
CA GLU A 56 -10.78 13.51 14.41
C GLU A 56 -11.36 12.30 13.68
N VAL A 57 -10.56 11.26 13.46
CA VAL A 57 -10.96 9.96 12.90
C VAL A 57 -10.50 8.83 13.82
N ASP A 58 -11.15 7.69 13.72
CA ASP A 58 -10.86 6.50 14.53
C ASP A 58 -9.88 5.56 13.84
N MET A 59 -9.88 5.56 12.50
CA MET A 59 -8.97 4.80 11.65
C MET A 59 -8.53 5.63 10.45
N ILE A 60 -7.32 5.34 9.93
CA ILE A 60 -6.84 5.79 8.62
C ILE A 60 -6.21 4.62 7.87
N VAL A 61 -5.80 4.85 6.62
CA VAL A 61 -4.92 3.91 5.91
C VAL A 61 -3.54 4.51 5.80
N SER A 62 -2.54 3.81 6.33
CA SER A 62 -1.14 4.21 6.30
C SER A 62 -0.23 2.99 6.30
N ASP A 63 1.09 3.19 6.41
CA ASP A 63 2.08 2.12 6.36
C ASP A 63 2.72 1.83 7.73
N TRP A 64 3.33 0.65 7.83
CA TRP A 64 3.97 0.19 9.05
C TRP A 64 5.26 0.97 9.42
N LEU A 65 5.91 1.66 8.47
CA LEU A 65 7.04 2.56 8.78
C LEU A 65 6.57 3.76 9.60
N TRP A 66 5.46 4.38 9.17
CA TRP A 66 4.87 5.50 9.88
C TRP A 66 4.38 5.07 11.28
N VAL A 67 3.68 3.94 11.37
CA VAL A 67 3.21 3.38 12.65
C VAL A 67 4.38 3.13 13.59
N SER A 68 5.44 2.46 13.12
CA SER A 68 6.64 2.19 13.92
C SER A 68 7.30 3.47 14.44
N ARG A 69 7.40 4.52 13.59
CA ARG A 69 7.93 5.82 14.03
C ARG A 69 7.08 6.46 15.13
N GLN A 70 5.75 6.41 15.00
CA GLN A 70 4.84 6.94 16.01
C GLN A 70 4.97 6.19 17.33
N ARG A 71 5.10 4.86 17.28
CA ARG A 71 5.33 4.03 18.48
C ARG A 71 6.69 4.31 19.12
N THR A 72 7.74 4.48 18.35
CA THR A 72 9.07 4.87 18.85
C THR A 72 9.02 6.24 19.54
N ALA A 73 8.14 7.14 19.10
CA ALA A 73 7.89 8.43 19.74
C ALA A 73 6.96 8.36 20.98
N GLY A 74 6.55 7.15 21.40
CA GLY A 74 5.70 6.92 22.58
C GLY A 74 4.19 6.85 22.31
N GLY A 75 3.79 6.82 21.02
CA GLY A 75 2.39 6.59 20.63
C GLY A 75 1.98 5.12 20.73
N ASP A 76 0.68 4.86 20.61
CA ASP A 76 0.06 3.53 20.67
C ASP A 76 -0.64 3.13 19.36
N LEU A 77 -0.25 3.74 18.23
CA LEU A 77 -0.79 3.36 16.94
C LEU A 77 -0.41 1.94 16.58
N THR A 78 -1.33 1.22 15.95
CA THR A 78 -1.14 -0.15 15.47
C THR A 78 -1.79 -0.33 14.10
N LEU A 79 -1.40 -1.36 13.36
CA LEU A 79 -1.79 -1.58 11.98
C LEU A 79 -2.43 -2.95 11.79
N LEU A 80 -3.60 -2.98 11.14
CA LEU A 80 -4.23 -4.18 10.62
C LEU A 80 -3.99 -4.26 9.12
N PRO A 81 -3.39 -5.34 8.56
CA PRO A 81 -3.12 -5.48 7.14
C PRO A 81 -4.33 -5.19 6.24
N TYR A 82 -4.14 -4.31 5.25
CA TYR A 82 -5.17 -3.95 4.26
C TYR A 82 -4.83 -4.48 2.87
N SER A 83 -3.62 -4.20 2.38
CA SER A 83 -3.22 -4.54 1.01
C SER A 83 -1.73 -4.80 0.89
N SER A 84 -1.37 -5.92 0.27
CA SER A 84 -0.01 -6.28 -0.15
C SER A 84 0.28 -5.92 -1.61
N ALA A 85 -0.63 -5.21 -2.29
CA ALA A 85 -0.40 -4.75 -3.65
C ALA A 85 0.77 -3.75 -3.69
N ALA A 86 1.85 -4.13 -4.33
CA ALA A 86 3.08 -3.36 -4.40
C ALA A 86 3.34 -2.80 -5.81
N GLY A 87 4.02 -1.66 -5.87
CA GLY A 87 4.49 -1.07 -7.10
C GLY A 87 5.57 -1.88 -7.80
N ALA A 88 5.94 -1.46 -9.01
CA ALA A 88 7.00 -2.11 -9.78
C ALA A 88 7.71 -1.11 -10.69
N ILE A 89 8.91 -1.45 -11.10
CA ILE A 89 9.53 -0.86 -12.28
C ILE A 89 8.84 -1.44 -13.50
N MET A 90 8.22 -0.56 -14.28
CA MET A 90 7.53 -0.86 -15.53
C MET A 90 8.40 -0.45 -16.71
N VAL A 91 8.40 -1.26 -17.75
CA VAL A 91 8.99 -0.95 -19.05
C VAL A 91 7.98 -1.25 -20.14
N ARG A 92 8.16 -0.70 -21.33
CA ARG A 92 7.33 -1.06 -22.48
C ARG A 92 7.44 -2.56 -22.76
N GLU A 93 6.38 -3.16 -23.29
CA GLU A 93 6.34 -4.58 -23.63
C GLU A 93 7.48 -4.98 -24.58
N ASP A 94 7.79 -4.11 -25.55
CA ASP A 94 8.81 -4.27 -26.58
C ASP A 94 10.21 -3.78 -26.16
N ALA A 95 10.37 -3.30 -24.90
CA ALA A 95 11.66 -2.83 -24.42
C ALA A 95 12.66 -3.99 -24.31
N PRO A 96 13.94 -3.79 -24.69
CA PRO A 96 14.97 -4.82 -24.65
C PRO A 96 15.36 -5.24 -23.23
N SER A 97 15.13 -4.37 -22.24
CA SER A 97 15.50 -4.65 -20.84
C SER A 97 14.61 -5.72 -20.26
N THR A 98 15.19 -6.84 -19.82
CA THR A 98 14.48 -7.99 -19.22
C THR A 98 14.86 -8.21 -17.74
N ALA A 99 15.82 -7.46 -17.21
CA ALA A 99 16.28 -7.53 -15.82
C ALA A 99 16.80 -6.18 -15.31
N LEU A 100 16.86 -6.01 -13.98
CA LEU A 100 17.39 -4.80 -13.34
C LEU A 100 18.81 -4.43 -13.81
N SER A 101 19.67 -5.43 -14.02
CA SER A 101 21.06 -5.24 -14.48
C SER A 101 21.18 -4.50 -15.82
N GLN A 102 20.10 -4.41 -16.59
CA GLN A 102 20.05 -3.72 -17.89
C GLN A 102 19.54 -2.29 -17.78
N LEU A 103 19.26 -1.82 -16.57
CA LEU A 103 18.83 -0.45 -16.31
C LEU A 103 20.03 0.46 -15.96
N ARG A 104 21.04 0.47 -16.80
CA ARG A 104 22.17 1.42 -16.70
C ARG A 104 22.06 2.47 -17.82
N GLU A 105 22.37 3.73 -17.49
CA GLU A 105 22.29 4.86 -18.43
C GLU A 105 20.85 5.03 -19.01
N LYS A 106 19.84 4.86 -18.15
CA LYS A 106 18.43 5.00 -18.49
C LYS A 106 17.81 6.22 -17.83
N LYS A 107 16.73 6.70 -18.39
CA LYS A 107 15.89 7.72 -17.80
C LYS A 107 14.74 7.04 -17.07
N ILE A 108 14.75 7.09 -15.74
CA ILE A 108 13.83 6.36 -14.88
C ILE A 108 12.96 7.32 -14.09
N GLY A 109 11.63 7.21 -14.27
CA GLY A 109 10.66 7.88 -13.42
C GLY A 109 10.52 7.16 -12.07
N VAL A 110 10.43 7.89 -10.97
CA VAL A 110 10.23 7.32 -9.62
C VAL A 110 9.13 8.06 -8.88
N ALA A 111 8.01 7.39 -8.65
CA ALA A 111 6.92 7.89 -7.82
C ALA A 111 7.27 7.75 -6.33
N GLY A 112 6.75 8.65 -5.48
CA GLY A 112 6.99 8.62 -4.04
C GLY A 112 8.28 9.29 -3.58
N GLY A 113 9.16 9.70 -4.53
CA GLY A 113 10.39 10.43 -4.24
C GLY A 113 11.56 9.55 -3.81
N PRO A 114 12.69 10.17 -3.40
CA PRO A 114 13.95 9.48 -3.14
C PRO A 114 13.92 8.55 -1.91
N LEU A 115 12.97 8.74 -1.01
CA LEU A 115 12.78 7.91 0.19
C LEU A 115 11.59 6.94 0.07
N ASP A 116 11.03 6.75 -1.14
CA ASP A 116 10.02 5.72 -1.34
C ASP A 116 10.57 4.33 -0.99
N LYS A 117 9.85 3.59 -0.15
CA LYS A 117 10.33 2.30 0.35
C LYS A 117 10.52 1.24 -0.74
N SER A 118 9.68 1.25 -1.77
CA SER A 118 9.84 0.34 -2.92
C SER A 118 11.11 0.66 -3.69
N TRP A 119 11.35 1.96 -3.92
CA TRP A 119 12.56 2.44 -4.58
C TRP A 119 13.82 2.04 -3.82
N LEU A 120 13.83 2.23 -2.50
CA LEU A 120 14.98 1.87 -1.65
C LEU A 120 15.24 0.37 -1.64
N MET A 121 14.20 -0.46 -1.52
CA MET A 121 14.34 -1.92 -1.59
C MET A 121 14.89 -2.39 -2.94
N ILE A 122 14.38 -1.84 -4.04
CA ILE A 122 14.86 -2.18 -5.39
C ILE A 122 16.31 -1.73 -5.59
N GLN A 123 16.71 -0.55 -5.10
CA GLN A 123 18.11 -0.11 -5.11
C GLN A 123 19.02 -1.05 -4.31
N ALA A 124 18.55 -1.53 -3.13
CA ALA A 124 19.32 -2.49 -2.34
C ALA A 124 19.62 -3.77 -3.11
N VAL A 125 18.61 -4.32 -3.77
CA VAL A 125 18.75 -5.53 -4.60
C VAL A 125 19.66 -5.26 -5.79
N ALA A 126 19.47 -4.15 -6.51
CA ALA A 126 20.28 -3.79 -7.67
C ALA A 126 21.76 -3.65 -7.30
N ARG A 127 22.06 -3.01 -6.15
CA ARG A 127 23.43 -2.84 -5.66
C ARG A 127 24.04 -4.16 -5.20
N ARG A 128 23.29 -4.99 -4.45
CA ARG A 128 23.77 -6.25 -3.90
C ARG A 128 24.04 -7.30 -4.98
N ASP A 129 23.08 -7.45 -5.92
CA ASP A 129 23.06 -8.60 -6.84
C ASP A 129 23.64 -8.25 -8.23
N HIS A 130 23.74 -6.96 -8.57
CA HIS A 130 24.12 -6.52 -9.91
C HIS A 130 25.20 -5.42 -9.93
N GLU A 131 25.72 -5.03 -8.76
CA GLU A 131 26.71 -3.93 -8.65
C GLU A 131 26.23 -2.65 -9.39
N LEU A 132 24.90 -2.39 -9.36
CA LEU A 132 24.24 -1.30 -10.05
C LEU A 132 23.71 -0.28 -9.04
N ASP A 133 24.20 0.95 -9.11
CA ASP A 133 23.64 2.08 -8.36
C ASP A 133 22.56 2.76 -9.21
N LEU A 134 21.32 2.28 -9.05
CA LEU A 134 20.20 2.79 -9.85
C LEU A 134 20.03 4.30 -9.76
N ALA A 135 20.36 4.92 -8.63
CA ALA A 135 20.18 6.34 -8.43
C ALA A 135 21.29 7.18 -9.11
N ASN A 136 22.53 6.67 -9.15
CA ASN A 136 23.68 7.41 -9.68
C ASN A 136 24.05 6.99 -11.11
N ASP A 137 23.72 5.76 -11.52
CA ASP A 137 24.02 5.24 -12.87
C ASP A 137 22.92 5.61 -13.89
N ASN A 138 21.89 6.40 -13.50
CA ASN A 138 20.73 6.73 -14.32
C ASN A 138 20.29 8.19 -14.16
N GLU A 139 19.52 8.71 -15.12
CA GLU A 139 18.78 9.97 -14.99
C GLU A 139 17.46 9.70 -14.25
N ILE A 140 17.35 10.16 -13.00
CA ILE A 140 16.14 9.93 -12.17
C ILE A 140 15.21 11.14 -12.23
N VAL A 141 13.95 10.88 -12.58
CA VAL A 141 12.86 11.88 -12.59
C VAL A 141 11.88 11.54 -11.48
N TYR A 142 11.89 12.33 -10.40
CA TYR A 142 10.88 12.22 -9.35
C TYR A 142 9.62 12.99 -9.72
N GLY A 143 8.45 12.40 -9.49
CA GLY A 143 7.20 13.05 -9.84
C GLY A 143 5.96 12.38 -9.26
N ALA A 144 4.82 13.03 -9.46
CA ALA A 144 3.53 12.46 -9.09
C ALA A 144 3.21 11.22 -9.95
N PRO A 145 2.60 10.17 -9.36
CA PRO A 145 2.30 8.93 -10.07
C PRO A 145 1.58 9.08 -11.42
N PRO A 146 0.53 9.91 -11.55
CA PRO A 146 -0.15 10.08 -12.83
C PRO A 146 0.72 10.78 -13.89
N LEU A 147 1.54 11.76 -13.48
CA LEU A 147 2.44 12.45 -14.39
C LEU A 147 3.49 11.49 -14.96
N LEU A 148 4.12 10.69 -14.09
CA LEU A 148 5.13 9.72 -14.52
C LEU A 148 4.55 8.62 -15.40
N ALA A 149 3.31 8.19 -15.15
CA ALA A 149 2.62 7.24 -16.02
C ALA A 149 2.42 7.83 -17.44
N GLU A 150 1.99 9.09 -17.52
CA GLU A 150 1.83 9.78 -18.80
C GLU A 150 3.16 9.97 -19.55
N MET A 151 4.21 10.40 -18.85
CA MET A 151 5.56 10.52 -19.43
C MET A 151 6.06 9.17 -19.98
N ALA A 152 5.80 8.07 -19.27
CA ALA A 152 6.15 6.74 -19.76
C ALA A 152 5.38 6.36 -21.02
N ILE A 153 4.08 6.64 -21.09
CA ILE A 153 3.24 6.38 -22.26
C ILE A 153 3.72 7.20 -23.48
N GLN A 154 4.12 8.45 -23.26
CA GLN A 154 4.65 9.35 -24.32
C GLN A 154 6.07 8.96 -24.77
N GLY A 155 6.75 8.08 -24.04
CA GLY A 155 8.12 7.64 -24.37
C GLY A 155 9.22 8.55 -23.84
N ASP A 156 8.90 9.44 -22.90
CA ASP A 156 9.84 10.34 -22.26
C ASP A 156 10.67 9.65 -21.15
N LEU A 157 10.33 8.41 -20.80
CA LEU A 157 11.01 7.57 -19.82
C LEU A 157 11.31 6.19 -20.39
N ASP A 158 12.50 5.66 -20.15
CA ASP A 158 12.86 4.27 -20.48
C ASP A 158 12.20 3.27 -19.53
N ALA A 159 12.05 3.64 -18.27
CA ALA A 159 11.41 2.84 -17.23
C ALA A 159 10.70 3.75 -16.22
N VAL A 160 9.74 3.21 -15.48
CA VAL A 160 9.06 3.94 -14.41
C VAL A 160 8.73 3.05 -13.23
N LEU A 161 9.20 3.41 -12.04
CA LEU A 161 8.68 2.88 -10.78
C LEU A 161 7.42 3.65 -10.42
N ASN A 162 6.32 2.93 -10.31
CA ASN A 162 5.05 3.56 -9.96
C ASN A 162 4.27 2.71 -8.94
N PHE A 163 3.23 3.31 -8.34
CA PHE A 163 2.35 2.61 -7.43
C PHE A 163 1.54 1.54 -8.18
N TRP A 164 1.15 0.48 -7.48
CA TRP A 164 0.56 -0.71 -8.07
C TRP A 164 -0.61 -0.43 -9.05
N HIS A 165 -1.48 0.53 -8.72
CA HIS A 165 -2.65 0.86 -9.55
C HIS A 165 -2.28 1.64 -10.82
N TYR A 166 -1.18 2.40 -10.82
CA TYR A 166 -0.63 2.98 -12.04
C TYR A 166 0.15 1.93 -12.85
N CYS A 167 0.82 0.99 -12.20
CA CYS A 167 1.41 -0.16 -12.89
C CYS A 167 0.34 -0.97 -13.63
N ALA A 168 -0.80 -1.23 -13.00
CA ALA A 168 -1.93 -1.92 -13.63
C ALA A 168 -2.48 -1.15 -14.85
N ARG A 169 -2.59 0.19 -14.76
CA ARG A 169 -2.98 1.04 -15.89
C ARG A 169 -1.96 0.96 -17.02
N LEU A 170 -0.67 1.06 -16.71
CA LEU A 170 0.41 0.92 -17.69
C LEU A 170 0.39 -0.46 -18.38
N GLU A 171 0.06 -1.55 -17.66
CA GLU A 171 -0.13 -2.88 -18.27
C GLU A 171 -1.24 -2.88 -19.35
N ALA A 172 -2.30 -2.10 -19.15
CA ALA A 172 -3.34 -1.93 -20.17
C ALA A 172 -2.85 -1.15 -21.40
N HIS A 173 -1.80 -0.34 -21.25
CA HIS A 173 -1.18 0.50 -22.27
C HIS A 173 0.10 -0.09 -22.90
N GLY A 174 0.31 -1.42 -22.81
CA GLY A 174 1.43 -2.09 -23.46
C GLY A 174 2.75 -2.02 -22.69
N PHE A 175 2.66 -1.93 -21.38
CA PHE A 175 3.81 -2.06 -20.49
C PHE A 175 3.78 -3.40 -19.77
N ARG A 176 4.95 -3.82 -19.29
CA ARG A 176 5.12 -4.99 -18.41
C ARG A 176 5.91 -4.65 -17.19
N ARG A 177 5.71 -5.41 -16.13
CA ARG A 177 6.53 -5.35 -14.93
C ARG A 177 7.90 -5.93 -15.25
N LEU A 178 8.95 -5.15 -14.99
CA LEU A 178 10.32 -5.60 -15.07
C LEU A 178 10.77 -6.20 -13.73
N PHE A 179 10.49 -5.51 -12.63
CA PHE A 179 10.83 -5.93 -11.29
C PHE A 179 9.90 -5.27 -10.26
N GLY A 180 9.24 -6.08 -9.45
CA GLY A 180 8.29 -5.62 -8.45
C GLY A 180 8.95 -5.27 -7.10
N ALA A 181 8.28 -4.44 -6.31
CA ALA A 181 8.70 -4.22 -4.93
C ALA A 181 8.49 -5.48 -4.05
N ASP A 182 7.56 -6.35 -4.42
CA ASP A 182 7.39 -7.68 -3.84
C ASP A 182 8.53 -8.63 -4.20
N ASP A 183 9.06 -8.57 -5.43
CA ASP A 183 10.29 -9.28 -5.82
C ASP A 183 11.49 -8.81 -5.00
N ALA A 184 11.60 -7.48 -4.81
CA ALA A 184 12.65 -6.90 -3.97
C ALA A 184 12.52 -7.35 -2.51
N ALA A 185 11.32 -7.34 -1.95
CA ALA A 185 11.08 -7.81 -0.59
C ALA A 185 11.47 -9.28 -0.42
N ALA A 186 11.10 -10.15 -1.36
CA ALA A 186 11.50 -11.57 -1.37
C ALA A 186 13.03 -11.73 -1.46
N ALA A 187 13.70 -11.00 -2.36
CA ALA A 187 15.16 -11.01 -2.48
C ALA A 187 15.85 -10.52 -1.19
N LEU A 188 15.22 -9.63 -0.41
CA LEU A 188 15.71 -9.10 0.86
C LEU A 188 15.30 -9.97 2.07
N GLY A 189 14.71 -11.13 1.85
CA GLY A 189 14.48 -12.15 2.88
C GLY A 189 13.06 -12.23 3.43
N ALA A 190 12.09 -11.55 2.82
CA ALA A 190 10.69 -11.80 3.12
C ALA A 190 10.27 -13.18 2.61
N SER A 191 9.58 -13.96 3.44
CA SER A 191 9.13 -15.32 3.08
C SER A 191 7.83 -15.33 2.28
N GLY A 192 7.18 -14.16 2.14
CA GLY A 192 5.97 -13.97 1.36
C GLY A 192 5.63 -12.50 1.21
N ARG A 193 4.48 -12.21 0.61
CA ARG A 193 4.02 -10.82 0.44
C ARG A 193 3.76 -10.18 1.80
N VAL A 194 4.22 -8.95 1.97
CA VAL A 194 3.99 -8.12 3.15
C VAL A 194 3.04 -6.99 2.77
N SER A 195 2.04 -6.75 3.61
CA SER A 195 1.12 -5.64 3.39
C SER A 195 1.87 -4.31 3.39
N VAL A 196 1.78 -3.57 2.29
CA VAL A 196 2.38 -2.23 2.16
C VAL A 196 1.55 -1.17 2.85
N LEU A 197 0.24 -1.41 2.99
CA LEU A 197 -0.72 -0.54 3.68
C LEU A 197 -1.58 -1.34 4.64
N GLY A 198 -1.98 -0.71 5.73
CA GLY A 198 -2.92 -1.23 6.71
C GLY A 198 -3.89 -0.18 7.22
N TYR A 199 -4.98 -0.64 7.82
CA TYR A 199 -5.84 0.20 8.64
C TYR A 199 -5.14 0.47 9.96
N VAL A 200 -4.92 1.74 10.26
CA VAL A 200 -4.18 2.20 11.44
C VAL A 200 -5.13 2.86 12.41
N PHE A 201 -5.01 2.50 13.69
CA PHE A 201 -5.81 3.01 14.79
C PHE A 201 -5.02 2.96 16.11
N HIS A 202 -5.51 3.64 17.14
CA HIS A 202 -4.94 3.57 18.49
C HIS A 202 -5.31 2.27 19.19
N GLU A 203 -4.34 1.56 19.79
CA GLU A 203 -4.62 0.36 20.61
C GLU A 203 -5.63 0.66 21.72
N ALA A 204 -5.45 1.77 22.44
CA ALA A 204 -6.38 2.21 23.48
C ALA A 204 -7.81 2.45 22.96
N TRP A 205 -7.98 2.86 21.68
CA TRP A 205 -9.30 2.94 21.08
C TRP A 205 -9.87 1.54 20.80
N ALA A 206 -9.06 0.63 20.26
CA ALA A 206 -9.46 -0.74 19.96
C ALA A 206 -9.89 -1.51 21.23
N GLU A 207 -9.19 -1.32 22.34
CA GLU A 207 -9.53 -1.91 23.63
C GLU A 207 -10.90 -1.43 24.14
N ARG A 208 -11.15 -0.12 24.05
CA ARG A 208 -12.45 0.45 24.47
C ARG A 208 -13.59 0.14 23.51
N LYS A 209 -13.31 -0.13 22.25
CA LYS A 209 -14.24 -0.30 21.14
C LYS A 209 -14.07 -1.65 20.41
N THR A 210 -13.80 -2.69 21.17
CA THR A 210 -13.54 -4.04 20.63
C THR A 210 -14.63 -4.50 19.68
N THR A 211 -15.91 -4.25 19.99
CA THR A 211 -17.04 -4.60 19.13
C THR A 211 -16.97 -3.86 17.78
N ALA A 212 -16.58 -2.59 17.79
CA ALA A 212 -16.42 -1.80 16.55
C ALA A 212 -15.29 -2.32 15.69
N VAL A 213 -14.13 -2.65 16.29
CA VAL A 213 -12.99 -3.24 15.57
C VAL A 213 -13.36 -4.58 14.94
N ILE A 214 -14.00 -5.47 15.69
CA ILE A 214 -14.46 -6.77 15.19
C ILE A 214 -15.48 -6.59 14.07
N GLY A 215 -16.44 -5.68 14.24
CA GLY A 215 -17.43 -5.35 13.23
C GLY A 215 -16.79 -4.85 11.94
N PHE A 216 -15.81 -3.95 12.06
CA PHE A 216 -15.04 -3.45 10.93
C PHE A 216 -14.25 -4.55 10.21
N MET A 217 -13.55 -5.40 10.95
CA MET A 217 -12.80 -6.51 10.37
C MET A 217 -13.68 -7.47 9.57
N LYS A 218 -14.88 -7.79 10.09
CA LYS A 218 -15.85 -8.64 9.41
C LYS A 218 -16.39 -7.96 8.15
N ALA A 219 -16.72 -6.69 8.21
CA ALA A 219 -17.19 -5.91 7.06
C ALA A 219 -16.10 -5.82 5.97
N SER A 220 -14.86 -5.51 6.34
CA SER A 220 -13.71 -5.49 5.43
C SER A 220 -13.45 -6.87 4.79
N ALA A 221 -13.46 -7.95 5.57
CA ALA A 221 -13.30 -9.30 5.05
C ALA A 221 -14.40 -9.68 4.05
N ALA A 222 -15.66 -9.33 4.35
CA ALA A 222 -16.80 -9.57 3.44
C ALA A 222 -16.68 -8.77 2.14
N ALA A 223 -16.26 -7.48 2.21
CA ALA A 223 -16.01 -6.65 1.04
C ALA A 223 -14.85 -7.20 0.19
N LYS A 224 -13.73 -7.57 0.82
CA LYS A 224 -12.61 -8.22 0.12
C LYS A 224 -13.01 -9.50 -0.59
N LYS A 225 -13.90 -10.30 0.03
CA LYS A 225 -14.45 -11.51 -0.60
C LYS A 225 -15.26 -11.17 -1.86
N LEU A 226 -16.11 -10.15 -1.83
CA LEU A 226 -16.85 -9.68 -3.00
C LEU A 226 -15.89 -9.19 -4.10
N LEU A 227 -14.94 -8.34 -3.76
CA LEU A 227 -13.95 -7.82 -4.69
C LEU A 227 -13.05 -8.93 -5.27
N ALA A 228 -12.78 -9.98 -4.50
CA ALA A 228 -12.02 -11.13 -4.98
C ALA A 228 -12.78 -11.98 -6.00
N THR A 229 -14.12 -12.08 -5.89
CA THR A 229 -14.87 -13.11 -6.61
C THR A 229 -15.93 -12.58 -7.59
N SER A 230 -16.35 -11.31 -7.47
CA SER A 230 -17.39 -10.73 -8.32
C SER A 230 -16.79 -9.74 -9.32
N ASP A 231 -16.93 -10.05 -10.62
CA ASP A 231 -16.60 -9.11 -11.69
C ASP A 231 -17.71 -8.04 -11.83
N GLU A 232 -18.93 -8.36 -11.49
CA GLU A 232 -20.06 -7.42 -11.49
C GLU A 232 -19.83 -6.27 -10.50
N GLU A 233 -19.23 -6.58 -9.34
CA GLU A 233 -18.87 -5.55 -8.35
C GLU A 233 -17.83 -4.58 -8.93
N TRP A 234 -16.87 -5.06 -9.70
CA TRP A 234 -15.89 -4.20 -10.38
C TRP A 234 -16.53 -3.34 -11.47
N LEU A 235 -17.52 -3.86 -12.20
CA LEU A 235 -18.30 -3.06 -13.16
C LEU A 235 -19.11 -1.97 -12.45
N ARG A 236 -19.69 -2.26 -11.28
CA ARG A 236 -20.37 -1.26 -10.44
C ARG A 236 -19.40 -0.17 -9.99
N LEU A 237 -18.19 -0.56 -9.59
CA LEU A 237 -17.14 0.37 -9.11
C LEU A 237 -16.46 1.16 -10.23
N ALA A 238 -16.62 0.80 -11.50
CA ALA A 238 -15.91 1.42 -12.62
C ALA A 238 -15.91 2.95 -12.61
N PRO A 239 -17.03 3.65 -12.30
CA PRO A 239 -17.04 5.11 -12.21
C PRO A 239 -16.15 5.66 -11.08
N LEU A 240 -16.08 4.97 -9.94
CA LEU A 240 -15.23 5.33 -8.80
C LEU A 240 -13.77 5.01 -9.08
N VAL A 241 -13.48 3.86 -9.69
CA VAL A 241 -12.16 3.43 -10.13
C VAL A 241 -11.63 4.33 -11.25
N ARG A 242 -12.54 4.96 -12.02
CA ARG A 242 -12.23 5.76 -13.22
C ARG A 242 -11.46 4.97 -14.26
N ALA A 243 -11.95 3.77 -14.55
CA ALA A 243 -11.39 2.88 -15.56
C ALA A 243 -12.48 2.01 -16.16
N GLU A 244 -12.28 1.57 -17.38
CA GLU A 244 -13.16 0.67 -18.11
C GLU A 244 -12.36 -0.31 -18.97
N GLY A 245 -13.01 -1.35 -19.48
CA GLY A 245 -12.41 -2.35 -20.35
C GLY A 245 -11.14 -2.96 -19.77
N LYS A 246 -10.09 -3.06 -20.59
CA LYS A 246 -8.81 -3.69 -20.21
C LYS A 246 -8.14 -3.05 -19.01
N GLU A 247 -8.30 -1.74 -18.81
CA GLU A 247 -7.72 -1.04 -17.67
C GLU A 247 -8.40 -1.44 -16.36
N LEU A 248 -9.73 -1.52 -16.35
CA LEU A 248 -10.49 -2.00 -15.20
C LEU A 248 -10.15 -3.47 -14.87
N GLU A 249 -10.01 -4.32 -15.89
CA GLU A 249 -9.59 -5.72 -15.72
C GLU A 249 -8.22 -5.82 -15.03
N LYS A 250 -7.23 -5.05 -15.50
CA LYS A 250 -5.89 -5.04 -14.89
C LYS A 250 -5.89 -4.54 -13.46
N LEU A 251 -6.66 -3.48 -13.17
CA LEU A 251 -6.81 -2.97 -11.80
C LEU A 251 -7.47 -4.00 -10.88
N ARG A 252 -8.53 -4.66 -11.34
CA ARG A 252 -9.19 -5.75 -10.63
C ARG A 252 -8.20 -6.87 -10.31
N ASP A 253 -7.48 -7.36 -11.31
CA ASP A 253 -6.60 -8.51 -11.17
C ASP A 253 -5.46 -8.20 -10.17
N ARG A 254 -4.85 -7.02 -10.29
CA ARG A 254 -3.79 -6.57 -9.36
C ARG A 254 -4.31 -6.28 -7.95
N TYR A 255 -5.53 -5.77 -7.81
CA TYR A 255 -6.17 -5.65 -6.50
C TYR A 255 -6.36 -7.02 -5.83
N ARG A 256 -6.90 -8.00 -6.58
CA ARG A 256 -7.11 -9.37 -6.12
C ARG A 256 -5.83 -10.03 -5.64
N GLU A 257 -4.73 -9.88 -6.39
CA GLU A 257 -3.40 -10.36 -6.01
C GLU A 257 -2.88 -9.71 -4.72
N GLY A 258 -3.30 -8.48 -4.45
CA GLY A 258 -2.90 -7.71 -3.28
C GLY A 258 -3.75 -7.93 -2.03
N ILE A 259 -4.80 -8.76 -2.08
CA ILE A 259 -5.59 -9.08 -0.89
C ILE A 259 -4.72 -9.90 0.09
N PRO A 260 -4.51 -9.44 1.33
CA PRO A 260 -3.70 -10.16 2.31
C PRO A 260 -4.26 -11.55 2.59
N ASN A 261 -3.41 -12.55 2.62
CA ASN A 261 -3.77 -13.96 2.82
C ASN A 261 -2.84 -14.70 3.79
N ARG A 262 -1.99 -13.97 4.51
CA ARG A 262 -1.04 -14.49 5.49
C ARG A 262 -1.49 -14.12 6.91
N SER A 263 -0.96 -14.82 7.90
CA SER A 263 -1.15 -14.43 9.28
C SER A 263 -0.42 -13.11 9.61
N ILE A 264 -0.96 -12.35 10.55
CA ILE A 264 -0.35 -11.07 10.98
C ILE A 264 1.07 -11.30 11.50
N SER A 265 1.31 -12.39 12.23
CA SER A 265 2.64 -12.72 12.77
C SER A 265 3.69 -13.02 11.70
N GLU A 266 3.29 -13.67 10.60
CA GLU A 266 4.19 -13.89 9.45
C GLU A 266 4.52 -12.58 8.74
N GLU A 267 3.51 -11.72 8.54
CA GLU A 267 3.72 -10.41 7.92
C GLU A 267 4.60 -9.50 8.80
N GLU A 268 4.35 -9.47 10.12
CA GLU A 268 5.16 -8.71 11.08
C GLU A 268 6.62 -9.16 11.10
N ALA A 269 6.87 -10.48 11.07
CA ALA A 269 8.22 -11.02 11.04
C ALA A 269 8.98 -10.59 9.78
N ASP A 270 8.33 -10.65 8.62
CA ASP A 270 8.96 -10.21 7.37
C ASP A 270 9.07 -8.68 7.27
N ALA A 271 8.07 -7.92 7.73
CA ALA A 271 8.16 -6.46 7.82
C ALA A 271 9.33 -6.01 8.71
N SER A 272 9.59 -6.72 9.81
CA SER A 272 10.72 -6.44 10.71
C SER A 272 12.07 -6.62 10.01
N LYS A 273 12.23 -7.65 9.18
CA LYS A 273 13.45 -7.83 8.36
C LYS A 273 13.62 -6.70 7.34
N LEU A 274 12.54 -6.38 6.62
CA LEU A 274 12.56 -5.29 5.63
C LEU A 274 12.82 -3.93 6.29
N TYR A 275 12.30 -3.71 7.50
CA TYR A 275 12.54 -2.50 8.27
C TYR A 275 14.03 -2.28 8.55
N GLN A 276 14.77 -3.33 8.92
CA GLN A 276 16.21 -3.28 9.17
C GLN A 276 16.96 -2.86 7.89
N VAL A 277 16.64 -3.49 6.75
CA VAL A 277 17.24 -3.11 5.45
C VAL A 277 16.92 -1.64 5.10
N LEU A 278 15.69 -1.21 5.31
CA LEU A 278 15.28 0.16 5.04
C LEU A 278 15.96 1.16 5.99
N ALA A 279 16.20 0.76 7.26
CA ALA A 279 16.95 1.57 8.21
C ALA A 279 18.41 1.76 7.80
N GLU A 280 19.05 0.71 7.26
CA GLU A 280 20.44 0.79 6.77
C GLU A 280 20.56 1.71 5.55
N ILE A 281 19.58 1.72 4.64
CA ILE A 281 19.64 2.46 3.38
C ILE A 281 19.07 3.88 3.52
N GLY A 282 17.90 4.00 4.13
CA GLY A 282 17.15 5.27 4.25
C GLY A 282 17.53 6.08 5.49
N GLY A 283 18.15 5.42 6.48
CA GLY A 283 18.57 6.03 7.73
C GLY A 283 17.43 6.63 8.55
N GLU A 284 17.79 7.46 9.51
CA GLU A 284 16.85 8.10 10.44
C GLU A 284 15.75 8.94 9.74
N LYS A 285 16.05 9.50 8.57
CA LYS A 285 15.05 10.25 7.79
C LYS A 285 13.85 9.39 7.36
N LEU A 286 14.07 8.10 7.16
CA LEU A 286 13.02 7.16 6.76
C LEU A 286 12.36 6.50 7.97
N VAL A 287 13.16 5.90 8.85
CA VAL A 287 12.66 5.02 9.93
C VAL A 287 12.54 5.73 11.28
N GLY A 288 13.02 6.98 11.41
CA GLY A 288 13.12 7.67 12.69
C GLY A 288 14.33 7.18 13.51
N PRO A 289 14.37 7.46 14.82
CA PRO A 289 15.56 7.25 15.64
C PRO A 289 15.87 5.78 15.94
N SER A 290 14.94 4.85 15.70
CA SER A 290 15.12 3.41 15.94
C SER A 290 15.41 2.66 14.64
N PRO A 291 16.51 1.90 14.56
CA PRO A 291 16.79 1.05 13.41
C PRO A 291 15.98 -0.25 13.40
N ALA A 292 15.24 -0.53 14.47
CA ALA A 292 14.36 -1.68 14.62
C ALA A 292 12.89 -1.25 14.63
N MET A 293 12.04 -2.05 14.03
CA MET A 293 10.59 -1.84 14.04
C MET A 293 10.07 -1.93 15.49
N ALA A 294 9.26 -0.96 15.90
CA ALA A 294 8.69 -0.91 17.24
C ALA A 294 7.70 -2.06 17.48
N SER A 295 7.73 -2.67 18.66
CA SER A 295 6.76 -3.69 19.05
C SER A 295 5.33 -3.14 19.04
N GLY A 296 4.35 -3.96 18.62
CA GLY A 296 2.94 -3.57 18.47
C GLY A 296 2.64 -2.78 17.21
N THR A 297 3.61 -2.63 16.28
CA THR A 297 3.36 -2.02 14.98
C THR A 297 2.24 -2.74 14.24
N PHE A 298 2.20 -4.07 14.29
CA PHE A 298 1.08 -4.87 13.80
C PHE A 298 0.14 -5.23 14.94
N TRP A 299 -1.15 -5.15 14.68
CA TRP A 299 -2.17 -5.43 15.67
C TRP A 299 -2.38 -6.93 15.85
N THR A 300 -2.01 -7.43 17.03
CA THR A 300 -2.15 -8.84 17.40
C THR A 300 -3.30 -9.07 18.41
N GLY A 301 -4.15 -8.06 18.59
CA GLY A 301 -5.25 -8.13 19.57
C GLY A 301 -6.14 -9.35 19.33
N SER A 302 -6.44 -10.07 20.39
CA SER A 302 -7.24 -11.29 20.36
C SER A 302 -8.65 -10.97 19.89
N LEU A 303 -9.07 -11.62 18.82
CA LEU A 303 -10.49 -11.80 18.50
C LEU A 303 -11.03 -12.87 19.48
N GLN A 304 -11.26 -12.47 20.75
CA GLN A 304 -11.97 -13.34 21.72
C GLN A 304 -13.47 -13.30 21.49
#